data_f8b9b6959b9b4c46b40f7e3c550ae7ea
#
_entry.id   f8b9b6959b9b4c46b40f7e3c550ae7ea
#
_cell.length_a   1.000
_cell.length_b   1.000
_cell.length_c   1.000
_cell.angle_alpha   90.00
_cell.angle_beta   90.00
_cell.angle_gamma   90.00
#
_symmetry.space_group_name_H-M   'P 1'
#
loop_
_entity.id
_entity.type
_entity.pdbx_description
1 polymer ?
#
loop_
_entity_poly.entity_id
_entity_poly.type
_entity_poly.pdbx_seq_one_letter_code
_entity_poly.pdbx_strand_id
1 'polypeptide(L)'
;VAAQRLERGEILTGVHRAKHLVVDNSFSPNAFATYPHFFARVRTACPDVRTASIVHWAPVNDAILQGHADTILTNLTDDGVRDACIAALSADTADLIYLHFDDVDHAGHTFGFSPAVPQYIAAIEQEDARVGQIVAALQARPTYANEDWLVVVVSEHGGSGTSHGQNTPEQR
;
A
#
# COMPACT_ATOMS: atom_id res chain seq x y z
N VAL A 1 9.59 -4.63 -15.99
CA VAL A 1 9.10 -3.25 -15.78
C VAL A 1 7.57 -3.17 -15.91
N ALA A 2 6.90 -4.02 -16.71
CA ALA A 2 5.45 -3.91 -16.95
C ALA A 2 4.54 -4.56 -15.89
N ALA A 3 5.01 -5.55 -15.13
CA ALA A 3 4.16 -6.33 -14.23
C ALA A 3 4.00 -5.74 -12.82
N GLN A 4 5.00 -5.00 -12.33
CA GLN A 4 4.99 -4.37 -10.98
C GLN A 4 3.77 -3.48 -10.72
N ARG A 5 3.14 -3.00 -11.76
CA ARG A 5 2.08 -1.99 -11.72
C ARG A 5 0.69 -2.52 -11.85
N LEU A 6 0.63 -3.78 -12.26
CA LEU A 6 -0.63 -4.49 -12.39
C LEU A 6 -1.20 -4.80 -11.01
N GLU A 7 -0.33 -5.16 -10.08
CA GLU A 7 -0.69 -5.67 -8.77
C GLU A 7 -1.20 -4.56 -7.85
N ARG A 8 -0.60 -3.37 -7.86
CA ARG A 8 -1.15 -2.19 -7.13
C ARG A 8 -2.53 -1.79 -7.65
N GLY A 9 -2.72 -1.81 -8.96
CA GLY A 9 -4.02 -1.59 -9.57
C GLY A 9 -5.04 -2.65 -9.15
N GLU A 10 -4.62 -3.91 -9.05
CA GLU A 10 -5.45 -5.03 -8.62
C GLU A 10 -5.83 -4.94 -7.15
N ILE A 11 -4.88 -4.65 -6.25
CA ILE A 11 -5.15 -4.46 -4.82
C ILE A 11 -6.14 -3.32 -4.59
N LEU A 12 -5.94 -2.19 -5.25
CA LEU A 12 -6.76 -1.00 -5.03
C LEU A 12 -8.14 -1.07 -5.69
N THR A 13 -8.26 -1.71 -6.86
CA THR A 13 -9.52 -1.78 -7.60
C THR A 13 -10.29 -3.08 -7.40
N GLY A 14 -9.62 -4.14 -6.94
CA GLY A 14 -10.20 -5.48 -6.79
C GLY A 14 -10.47 -6.18 -8.12
N VAL A 15 -9.87 -5.72 -9.23
CA VAL A 15 -10.04 -6.31 -10.56
C VAL A 15 -8.71 -6.49 -11.26
N HIS A 16 -8.63 -7.56 -12.09
CA HIS A 16 -7.42 -7.86 -12.85
C HIS A 16 -7.15 -6.86 -13.98
N ARG A 17 -5.91 -6.83 -14.43
CA ARG A 17 -5.37 -6.04 -15.54
C ARG A 17 -6.29 -5.96 -16.75
N ALA A 18 -6.90 -7.08 -17.16
CA ALA A 18 -7.82 -7.10 -18.31
C ALA A 18 -9.03 -6.16 -18.15
N LYS A 19 -9.33 -5.74 -16.93
CA LYS A 19 -10.40 -4.79 -16.59
C LYS A 19 -9.88 -3.39 -16.33
N HIS A 20 -8.89 -3.22 -15.44
CA HIS A 20 -8.39 -1.86 -15.14
C HIS A 20 -7.43 -1.30 -16.21
N LEU A 21 -6.94 -2.13 -17.15
CA LEU A 21 -6.15 -1.81 -18.35
C LEU A 21 -4.75 -1.22 -18.10
N VAL A 22 -4.32 -1.05 -16.88
CA VAL A 22 -2.99 -0.53 -16.56
C VAL A 22 -1.92 -1.56 -16.92
N VAL A 23 -0.94 -1.17 -17.71
CA VAL A 23 0.13 -2.05 -18.18
C VAL A 23 1.53 -1.60 -17.78
N ASP A 24 1.66 -0.36 -17.32
CA ASP A 24 2.94 0.20 -16.89
C ASP A 24 2.74 1.45 -15.98
N ASN A 25 3.81 2.10 -15.48
CA ASN A 25 3.78 3.26 -14.58
C ASN A 25 3.34 4.56 -15.26
N SER A 26 2.97 4.54 -16.54
CA SER A 26 2.26 5.66 -17.11
C SER A 26 0.80 5.70 -16.62
N PHE A 27 0.29 4.55 -16.12
CA PHE A 27 -1.10 4.34 -15.76
C PHE A 27 -2.07 4.68 -16.90
N SER A 28 -1.59 4.56 -18.16
CA SER A 28 -2.35 4.86 -19.36
C SER A 28 -2.14 3.74 -20.39
N PRO A 29 -3.22 3.21 -21.00
CA PRO A 29 -4.61 3.52 -20.63
C PRO A 29 -5.00 2.96 -19.27
N ASN A 30 -6.08 3.50 -18.68
CA ASN A 30 -6.72 2.89 -17.52
C ASN A 30 -8.26 2.95 -17.63
N ALA A 31 -8.92 2.14 -16.83
CA ALA A 31 -10.37 2.10 -16.74
C ALA A 31 -10.87 2.33 -15.29
N PHE A 32 -10.19 3.18 -14.53
CA PHE A 32 -10.52 3.49 -13.14
C PHE A 32 -11.90 4.12 -12.98
N ALA A 33 -12.40 4.82 -13.98
CA ALA A 33 -13.77 5.32 -13.97
C ALA A 33 -14.82 4.20 -13.97
N THR A 34 -14.54 3.08 -14.64
CA THR A 34 -15.42 1.91 -14.70
C THR A 34 -15.19 0.96 -13.52
N TYR A 35 -13.94 0.82 -13.11
CA TYR A 35 -13.49 -0.04 -12.01
C TYR A 35 -12.81 0.83 -10.94
N PRO A 36 -13.58 1.60 -10.16
CA PRO A 36 -13.01 2.52 -9.19
C PRO A 36 -12.33 1.76 -8.05
N HIS A 37 -11.29 2.39 -7.51
CA HIS A 37 -10.57 1.90 -6.34
C HIS A 37 -11.47 1.90 -5.08
N PHE A 38 -11.07 1.17 -4.05
CA PHE A 38 -11.91 0.92 -2.88
C PHE A 38 -12.26 2.21 -2.10
N PHE A 39 -11.40 3.25 -2.07
CA PHE A 39 -11.74 4.54 -1.44
C PHE A 39 -13.00 5.17 -2.06
N ALA A 40 -13.09 5.21 -3.40
CA ALA A 40 -14.27 5.73 -4.08
C ALA A 40 -15.52 4.90 -3.78
N ARG A 41 -15.36 3.57 -3.65
CA ARG A 41 -16.45 2.66 -3.29
C ARG A 41 -16.91 2.87 -1.85
N VAL A 42 -15.97 2.98 -0.90
CA VAL A 42 -16.26 3.23 0.51
C VAL A 42 -16.96 4.57 0.67
N ARG A 43 -16.45 5.64 0.03
CA ARG A 43 -17.09 6.96 0.09
C ARG A 43 -18.51 6.96 -0.47
N THR A 44 -18.80 6.13 -1.48
CA THR A 44 -20.16 5.98 -2.00
C THR A 44 -21.06 5.23 -1.04
N ALA A 45 -20.57 4.20 -0.38
CA ALA A 45 -21.33 3.35 0.53
C ALA A 45 -21.48 3.98 1.94
N CYS A 46 -20.44 4.66 2.39
CA CYS A 46 -20.31 5.25 3.73
C CYS A 46 -19.71 6.66 3.62
N PRO A 47 -20.50 7.69 3.29
CA PRO A 47 -19.99 9.04 3.00
C PRO A 47 -19.27 9.71 4.17
N ASP A 48 -19.60 9.32 5.40
CA ASP A 48 -19.05 9.91 6.63
C ASP A 48 -17.73 9.26 7.08
N VAL A 49 -17.25 8.19 6.39
CA VAL A 49 -15.99 7.53 6.72
C VAL A 49 -14.82 8.45 6.38
N ARG A 50 -13.99 8.74 7.38
CA ARG A 50 -12.77 9.55 7.22
C ARG A 50 -11.66 8.65 6.66
N THR A 51 -11.00 9.10 5.62
CA THR A 51 -10.07 8.28 4.84
C THR A 51 -8.67 8.89 4.80
N ALA A 52 -7.64 8.06 4.94
CA ALA A 52 -6.24 8.48 4.81
C ALA A 52 -5.47 7.56 3.86
N SER A 53 -4.70 8.14 2.97
CA SER A 53 -3.72 7.44 2.13
C SER A 53 -2.34 8.01 2.39
N ILE A 54 -1.44 7.18 2.93
CA ILE A 54 -0.12 7.57 3.40
C ILE A 54 0.89 6.65 2.71
N VAL A 55 1.69 7.18 1.80
CA VAL A 55 2.48 6.36 0.88
C VAL A 55 3.91 6.85 0.73
N HIS A 56 4.83 5.90 0.59
CA HIS A 56 6.18 6.18 0.15
C HIS A 56 6.17 6.55 -1.34
N TRP A 57 5.58 5.73 -2.20
CA TRP A 57 5.60 5.92 -3.65
C TRP A 57 4.37 6.74 -4.13
N ALA A 58 4.63 8.00 -4.53
CA ALA A 58 3.62 8.99 -4.89
C ALA A 58 2.61 8.55 -5.96
N PRO A 59 2.98 7.79 -7.02
CA PRO A 59 2.02 7.43 -8.06
C PRO A 59 0.79 6.65 -7.61
N VAL A 60 0.81 6.01 -6.44
CA VAL A 60 -0.40 5.42 -5.85
C VAL A 60 -1.47 6.50 -5.64
N ASN A 61 -1.09 7.61 -5.01
CA ASN A 61 -2.00 8.71 -4.74
C ASN A 61 -2.32 9.52 -6.01
N ASP A 62 -1.30 9.77 -6.83
CA ASP A 62 -1.41 10.69 -7.98
C ASP A 62 -2.17 10.07 -9.15
N ALA A 63 -1.91 8.79 -9.45
CA ALA A 63 -2.45 8.15 -10.64
C ALA A 63 -3.64 7.22 -10.37
N ILE A 64 -3.69 6.56 -9.19
CA ILE A 64 -4.77 5.62 -8.88
C ILE A 64 -5.84 6.29 -8.04
N LEU A 65 -5.48 6.86 -6.88
CA LEU A 65 -6.46 7.43 -5.94
C LEU A 65 -6.97 8.80 -6.36
N GLN A 66 -6.19 9.59 -7.09
CA GLN A 66 -6.60 10.85 -7.72
C GLN A 66 -7.37 11.80 -6.77
N GLY A 67 -6.94 11.92 -5.53
CA GLY A 67 -7.54 12.82 -4.55
C GLY A 67 -8.81 12.31 -3.84
N HIS A 68 -9.11 11.02 -3.92
CA HIS A 68 -10.30 10.45 -3.28
C HIS A 68 -10.15 10.11 -1.78
N ALA A 69 -9.04 10.45 -1.13
CA ALA A 69 -8.90 10.35 0.32
C ALA A 69 -8.95 11.74 0.96
N ASP A 70 -9.41 11.82 2.24
CA ASP A 70 -9.49 13.09 2.96
C ASP A 70 -8.10 13.58 3.40
N THR A 71 -7.23 12.64 3.77
CA THR A 71 -5.81 12.90 4.05
C THR A 71 -4.96 12.16 3.03
N ILE A 72 -4.08 12.90 2.35
CA ILE A 72 -3.16 12.35 1.34
C ILE A 72 -1.74 12.80 1.69
N LEU A 73 -0.87 11.84 2.00
CA LEU A 73 0.55 12.07 2.25
C LEU A 73 1.37 11.21 1.28
N THR A 74 2.32 11.83 0.59
CA THR A 74 3.14 11.20 -0.46
C THR A 74 4.62 11.45 -0.26
N ASN A 75 5.46 10.64 -0.90
CA ASN A 75 6.92 10.77 -0.88
C ASN A 75 7.53 10.71 0.54
N LEU A 76 6.90 9.96 1.44
CA LEU A 76 7.43 9.71 2.77
C LEU A 76 8.47 8.58 2.71
N THR A 77 9.41 8.56 3.65
CA THR A 77 10.16 7.34 3.97
C THR A 77 9.23 6.34 4.65
N ASP A 78 9.58 5.06 4.71
CA ASP A 78 8.75 4.06 5.40
C ASP A 78 8.58 4.37 6.89
N ASP A 79 9.61 4.93 7.55
CA ASP A 79 9.46 5.47 8.91
C ASP A 79 8.47 6.63 8.95
N GLY A 80 8.49 7.51 7.96
CA GLY A 80 7.53 8.61 7.83
C GLY A 80 6.09 8.12 7.61
N VAL A 81 5.90 7.05 6.84
CA VAL A 81 4.58 6.40 6.65
C VAL A 81 4.07 5.85 7.98
N ARG A 82 4.93 5.11 8.72
CA ARG A 82 4.61 4.61 10.07
C ARG A 82 4.22 5.75 11.00
N ASP A 83 5.05 6.80 11.10
CA ASP A 83 4.84 7.90 12.04
C ASP A 83 3.55 8.68 11.74
N ALA A 84 3.27 8.92 10.46
CA ALA A 84 2.05 9.58 10.03
C ALA A 84 0.80 8.73 10.33
N CYS A 85 0.89 7.40 10.15
CA CYS A 85 -0.19 6.49 10.52
C CYS A 85 -0.45 6.51 12.03
N ILE A 86 0.60 6.41 12.86
CA ILE A 86 0.49 6.47 14.32
C ILE A 86 -0.12 7.81 14.77
N ALA A 87 0.27 8.91 14.15
CA ALA A 87 -0.31 10.21 14.42
C ALA A 87 -1.81 10.27 14.08
N ALA A 88 -2.22 9.73 12.93
CA ALA A 88 -3.62 9.67 12.52
C ALA A 88 -4.47 8.80 13.47
N LEU A 89 -3.95 7.64 13.89
CA LEU A 89 -4.59 6.75 14.87
C LEU A 89 -4.76 7.43 16.23
N SER A 90 -3.70 8.10 16.70
CA SER A 90 -3.68 8.77 18.01
C SER A 90 -4.60 10.01 18.06
N ALA A 91 -4.70 10.72 16.94
CA ALA A 91 -5.56 11.91 16.82
C ALA A 91 -7.00 11.57 16.42
N ASP A 92 -7.33 10.30 16.19
CA ASP A 92 -8.64 9.85 15.74
C ASP A 92 -9.12 10.59 14.48
N THR A 93 -8.28 10.66 13.45
CA THR A 93 -8.56 11.45 12.25
C THR A 93 -8.95 10.61 11.03
N ALA A 94 -8.86 9.27 11.11
CA ALA A 94 -9.17 8.37 10.00
C ALA A 94 -9.77 7.05 10.48
N ASP A 95 -10.78 6.59 9.75
CA ASP A 95 -11.48 5.32 9.96
C ASP A 95 -11.03 4.26 8.94
N LEU A 96 -10.53 4.69 7.78
CA LEU A 96 -9.94 3.85 6.74
C LEU A 96 -8.55 4.40 6.41
N ILE A 97 -7.52 3.60 6.63
CA ILE A 97 -6.13 3.99 6.38
C ILE A 97 -5.52 3.00 5.38
N TYR A 98 -4.96 3.52 4.30
CA TYR A 98 -4.12 2.78 3.37
C TYR A 98 -2.67 3.24 3.54
N LEU A 99 -1.78 2.27 3.67
CA LEU A 99 -0.34 2.50 3.78
C LEU A 99 0.37 1.82 2.63
N HIS A 100 1.42 2.44 2.12
CA HIS A 100 2.33 1.85 1.16
C HIS A 100 3.77 2.06 1.61
N PHE A 101 4.49 0.98 1.76
CA PHE A 101 5.90 0.90 2.11
C PHE A 101 6.72 0.45 0.88
N ASP A 102 8.00 0.83 0.78
CA ASP A 102 8.83 0.60 -0.41
C ASP A 102 10.24 0.05 -0.11
N ASP A 103 10.71 0.11 1.15
CA ASP A 103 12.08 -0.28 1.52
C ASP A 103 12.40 -1.74 1.18
N VAL A 104 11.43 -2.66 1.28
CA VAL A 104 11.61 -4.08 0.94
C VAL A 104 11.85 -4.25 -0.56
N ASP A 105 11.08 -3.56 -1.40
CA ASP A 105 11.27 -3.57 -2.85
C ASP A 105 12.61 -2.95 -3.23
N HIS A 106 12.96 -1.81 -2.62
CA HIS A 106 14.25 -1.16 -2.83
C HIS A 106 15.43 -2.07 -2.46
N ALA A 107 15.35 -2.79 -1.33
CA ALA A 107 16.36 -3.76 -0.94
C ALA A 107 16.46 -4.93 -1.94
N GLY A 108 15.32 -5.41 -2.44
CA GLY A 108 15.25 -6.44 -3.47
C GLY A 108 15.93 -6.01 -4.77
N HIS A 109 15.68 -4.80 -5.24
CA HIS A 109 16.32 -4.23 -6.43
C HIS A 109 17.82 -4.02 -6.26
N THR A 110 18.25 -3.65 -5.06
CA THR A 110 19.66 -3.34 -4.79
C THR A 110 20.50 -4.60 -4.56
N PHE A 111 19.99 -5.54 -3.78
CA PHE A 111 20.76 -6.69 -3.26
C PHE A 111 20.26 -8.03 -3.79
N GLY A 112 19.02 -8.11 -4.25
CA GLY A 112 18.37 -9.30 -4.78
C GLY A 112 17.19 -9.76 -3.93
N PHE A 113 16.11 -10.16 -4.62
CA PHE A 113 14.90 -10.74 -4.05
C PHE A 113 15.16 -12.22 -3.72
N SER A 114 15.75 -12.51 -2.57
CA SER A 114 16.03 -13.88 -2.19
C SER A 114 16.15 -14.02 -0.66
N PRO A 115 15.63 -15.11 -0.09
CA PRO A 115 15.81 -15.40 1.33
C PRO A 115 17.28 -15.64 1.71
N ALA A 116 18.17 -15.85 0.74
CA ALA A 116 19.62 -15.98 0.95
C ALA A 116 20.35 -14.63 1.00
N VAL A 117 19.67 -13.51 0.77
CA VAL A 117 20.22 -12.14 0.81
C VAL A 117 19.93 -11.50 2.15
N PRO A 118 20.94 -11.33 3.03
CA PRO A 118 20.71 -10.81 4.40
C PRO A 118 20.11 -9.41 4.42
N GLN A 119 20.47 -8.54 3.48
CA GLN A 119 19.95 -7.17 3.39
C GLN A 119 18.46 -7.14 3.03
N TYR A 120 18.02 -8.05 2.18
CA TYR A 120 16.61 -8.20 1.83
C TYR A 120 15.78 -8.70 3.02
N ILE A 121 16.30 -9.70 3.74
CA ILE A 121 15.66 -10.21 4.96
C ILE A 121 15.61 -9.12 6.02
N ALA A 122 16.69 -8.37 6.23
CA ALA A 122 16.70 -7.27 7.20
C ALA A 122 15.66 -6.17 6.86
N ALA A 123 15.42 -5.89 5.59
CA ALA A 123 14.37 -4.94 5.18
C ALA A 123 12.97 -5.48 5.52
N ILE A 124 12.71 -6.76 5.32
CA ILE A 124 11.45 -7.41 5.70
C ILE A 124 11.25 -7.34 7.22
N GLU A 125 12.28 -7.66 8.00
CA GLU A 125 12.24 -7.61 9.47
C GLU A 125 11.99 -6.18 9.99
N GLN A 126 12.58 -5.18 9.34
CA GLN A 126 12.32 -3.78 9.66
C GLN A 126 10.88 -3.38 9.35
N GLU A 127 10.33 -3.85 8.22
CA GLU A 127 8.96 -3.57 7.85
C GLU A 127 7.97 -4.24 8.80
N ASP A 128 8.22 -5.49 9.18
CA ASP A 128 7.44 -6.19 10.20
C ASP A 128 7.44 -5.42 11.53
N ALA A 129 8.59 -4.88 11.94
CA ALA A 129 8.69 -4.05 13.14
C ALA A 129 7.88 -2.74 13.04
N ARG A 130 7.85 -2.07 11.87
CA ARG A 130 7.02 -0.88 11.62
C ARG A 130 5.54 -1.23 11.73
N VAL A 131 5.11 -2.31 11.09
CA VAL A 131 3.73 -2.81 11.20
C VAL A 131 3.38 -3.13 12.66
N GLY A 132 4.28 -3.77 13.40
CA GLY A 132 4.11 -4.04 14.83
C GLY A 132 3.89 -2.77 15.66
N GLN A 133 4.63 -1.69 15.37
CA GLN A 133 4.46 -0.39 16.04
C GLN A 133 3.10 0.25 15.72
N ILE A 134 2.63 0.16 14.48
CA ILE A 134 1.31 0.65 14.08
C ILE A 134 0.21 -0.12 14.80
N VAL A 135 0.30 -1.45 14.84
CA VAL A 135 -0.68 -2.30 15.55
C VAL A 135 -0.69 -1.99 17.04
N ALA A 136 0.48 -1.78 17.65
CA ALA A 136 0.57 -1.38 19.05
C ALA A 136 -0.09 -0.02 19.31
N ALA A 137 0.11 0.97 18.42
CA ALA A 137 -0.54 2.27 18.51
C ALA A 137 -2.06 2.17 18.34
N LEU A 138 -2.53 1.33 17.42
CA LEU A 138 -3.95 1.04 17.24
C LEU A 138 -4.56 0.45 18.53
N GLN A 139 -3.92 -0.54 19.12
CA GLN A 139 -4.38 -1.20 20.35
C GLN A 139 -4.31 -0.26 21.59
N ALA A 140 -3.44 0.73 21.56
CA ALA A 140 -3.32 1.71 22.62
C ALA A 140 -4.38 2.83 22.59
N ARG A 141 -5.24 2.87 21.57
CA ARG A 141 -6.32 3.86 21.47
C ARG A 141 -7.30 3.72 22.64
N PRO A 142 -7.71 4.80 23.28
CA PRO A 142 -8.68 4.74 24.38
C PRO A 142 -10.00 4.10 23.99
N THR A 143 -10.38 4.18 22.73
CA THR A 143 -11.63 3.68 22.13
C THR A 143 -11.53 2.26 21.58
N TYR A 144 -10.32 1.69 21.50
CA TYR A 144 -10.04 0.39 20.85
C TYR A 144 -10.99 -0.75 21.28
N ALA A 145 -11.32 -0.81 22.57
CA ALA A 145 -12.21 -1.86 23.09
C ALA A 145 -13.67 -1.76 22.56
N ASN A 146 -14.04 -0.62 21.97
CA ASN A 146 -15.35 -0.35 21.39
C ASN A 146 -15.31 -0.23 19.85
N GLU A 147 -14.15 -0.52 19.25
CA GLU A 147 -13.93 -0.45 17.81
C GLU A 147 -13.75 -1.86 17.24
N ASP A 148 -14.12 -2.06 15.99
CA ASP A 148 -13.92 -3.31 15.25
C ASP A 148 -13.01 -3.03 14.05
N TRP A 149 -11.71 -3.32 14.21
CA TRP A 149 -10.69 -3.05 13.22
C TRP A 149 -10.32 -4.29 12.40
N LEU A 150 -10.34 -4.15 11.08
CA LEU A 150 -9.74 -5.09 10.15
C LEU A 150 -8.36 -4.57 9.72
N VAL A 151 -7.31 -5.30 10.08
CA VAL A 151 -5.93 -5.04 9.61
C VAL A 151 -5.58 -6.05 8.54
N VAL A 152 -5.20 -5.57 7.35
CA VAL A 152 -4.77 -6.40 6.22
C VAL A 152 -3.35 -6.02 5.87
N VAL A 153 -2.43 -6.98 5.91
CA VAL A 153 -1.05 -6.83 5.45
C VAL A 153 -0.87 -7.73 4.24
N VAL A 154 -0.40 -7.17 3.15
CA VAL A 154 -0.25 -7.88 1.87
C VAL A 154 0.98 -7.41 1.13
N SER A 155 1.70 -8.34 0.51
CA SER A 155 2.71 -8.00 -0.50
C SER A 155 2.03 -7.83 -1.85
N GLU A 156 2.46 -6.84 -2.62
CA GLU A 156 1.91 -6.63 -3.96
C GLU A 156 2.55 -7.54 -5.02
N HIS A 157 3.78 -8.00 -4.79
CA HIS A 157 4.51 -8.91 -5.69
C HIS A 157 5.65 -9.61 -4.96
N GLY A 158 6.22 -10.62 -5.61
CA GLY A 158 7.52 -11.19 -5.29
C GLY A 158 8.59 -10.66 -6.24
N GLY A 159 9.78 -11.29 -6.23
CA GLY A 159 10.89 -10.93 -7.12
C GLY A 159 11.83 -12.07 -7.38
N SER A 160 12.72 -11.92 -8.37
CA SER A 160 13.78 -12.87 -8.70
C SER A 160 15.02 -12.14 -9.21
N GLY A 161 16.20 -12.54 -8.72
CA GLY A 161 17.40 -11.75 -8.93
C GLY A 161 17.23 -10.34 -8.36
N THR A 162 17.51 -9.30 -9.11
CA THR A 162 17.31 -7.90 -8.73
C THR A 162 16.11 -7.26 -9.45
N SER A 163 15.15 -8.07 -9.89
CA SER A 163 14.02 -7.60 -10.68
C SER A 163 12.73 -8.30 -10.28
N HIS A 164 11.61 -7.68 -10.59
CA HIS A 164 10.28 -8.28 -10.49
C HIS A 164 9.47 -7.90 -11.74
N GLY A 165 8.24 -8.40 -11.85
CA GLY A 165 7.35 -8.05 -12.93
C GLY A 165 7.47 -8.95 -14.16
N GLN A 166 8.17 -10.06 -14.08
CA GLN A 166 8.06 -11.16 -15.01
C GLN A 166 7.01 -12.14 -14.49
N ASN A 167 6.27 -12.76 -15.38
CA ASN A 167 5.18 -13.66 -14.99
C ASN A 167 5.73 -15.05 -14.59
N THR A 168 6.66 -15.07 -13.63
CA THR A 168 7.22 -16.31 -13.05
C THR A 168 6.56 -16.64 -11.72
N PRO A 169 6.54 -17.90 -11.26
CA PRO A 169 5.96 -18.26 -9.97
C PRO A 169 6.55 -17.51 -8.77
N GLU A 170 7.84 -17.13 -8.84
CA GLU A 170 8.57 -16.42 -7.78
C GLU A 170 8.25 -14.92 -7.73
N GLN A 171 7.56 -14.41 -8.75
CA GLN A 171 7.25 -12.98 -8.90
C GLN A 171 5.74 -12.69 -8.84
N ARG A 172 4.94 -13.70 -8.59
CA ARG A 172 3.48 -13.60 -8.42
C ARG A 172 3.08 -13.44 -6.97
#